data_80611ba3debd586b0318509ea48fe18d
#
_entry.id   80611ba3debd586b0318509ea48fe18d
#
_cell.length_a   1.000
_cell.length_b   1.000
_cell.length_c   1.000
_cell.angle_alpha   90.00
_cell.angle_beta   90.00
_cell.angle_gamma   90.00
#
_symmetry.space_group_name_H-M   'P 1'
#
loop_
_entity.id
_entity.type
_entity.pdbx_description
1 polymer ?
#
loop_
_entity_poly.entity_id
_entity_poly.type
_entity_poly.pdbx_seq_one_letter_code
_entity_poly.pdbx_strand_id
1 'polypeptide(L)'
;MSLSYNNHISSRTMVPLIGTIVIVVSLSIAYVFTRTPSYPGELKALDTLCNNNPQKAEAKLRQYERLNKDMNEDDSMFCRFLMFKSKVKQMDGITDDKEAAALLGYYETEANWVVLQQLYYYVGCVYHILGDVPRAMGYLHQGLSIVPDDKETEQLRGLYYYMLGVVLTYQHLDSEALEMQLKSFSIYRSNHNYQRMIYGSLPISWSLKALGRIKESIGYLNYAKRLSRQYENGESLPLLDCQLADRYYELKEYRLADTYISSALRKLPDAEKSSAYTIASNISAALGNTEKAKSYCDRLLDFGTVYSKQTAYRFLAEYYKSKGDMEKAYGYCMAYSAVTDTIVQVTASEYSAKANAMFNYKFIEKEKNALLQSSNIKGWIAGTSLFVAVVAFLLLYVYWYRNRKRQRKLDEMLIDIRSRNEHVLEQKRKELEDIRKKLDVMSDEKSDIQQQYQQQEMQLEKLLEKNELLNKVSMSAEALLMDTPIYKNLKCICRNKGKADVDWSMLEDTLYGIYPTFRNGMTGFKRMKEQAYHVCLLIKAGFNVQEIGYLTMKTDEAINSTRRRLYEANFGKKGKPSEWDDVIRSL
;
A
#
# COMPACT_ATOMS: atom_id res chain seq x y z
N MET A 1 -4.52 -49.69 -55.88
CA MET A 1 -3.60 -48.61 -56.36
C MET A 1 -3.66 -47.52 -55.32
N SER A 2 -2.67 -47.48 -54.44
CA SER A 2 -2.53 -46.50 -53.37
C SER A 2 -1.51 -45.44 -53.82
N LEU A 3 -1.98 -44.23 -53.98
CA LEU A 3 -1.08 -43.09 -54.23
C LEU A 3 -0.71 -42.49 -52.87
N SER A 4 0.45 -42.84 -52.35
CA SER A 4 1.11 -42.17 -51.26
C SER A 4 1.75 -40.88 -51.77
N TYR A 5 1.19 -39.73 -51.40
CA TYR A 5 1.82 -38.44 -51.61
C TYR A 5 2.79 -38.16 -50.42
N ASN A 6 4.04 -38.54 -50.63
CA ASN A 6 5.12 -38.18 -49.73
C ASN A 6 5.57 -36.76 -50.04
N ASN A 7 5.04 -35.75 -49.37
CA ASN A 7 5.61 -34.41 -49.35
C ASN A 7 6.73 -34.35 -48.31
N HIS A 8 7.90 -34.85 -48.65
CA HIS A 8 9.16 -34.48 -47.94
C HIS A 8 9.51 -33.06 -48.30
N ILE A 9 9.03 -32.10 -47.53
CA ILE A 9 9.61 -30.75 -47.51
C ILE A 9 11.02 -30.93 -46.97
N SER A 10 12.00 -30.75 -47.87
CA SER A 10 13.41 -30.93 -47.59
C SER A 10 13.85 -30.05 -46.40
N SER A 11 14.49 -30.63 -45.41
CA SER A 11 15.06 -29.90 -44.25
C SER A 11 15.98 -28.76 -44.68
N ARG A 12 16.52 -28.81 -45.92
CA ARG A 12 17.33 -27.75 -46.51
C ARG A 12 16.56 -26.46 -46.87
N THR A 13 15.24 -26.53 -47.07
CA THR A 13 14.40 -25.33 -47.34
C THR A 13 13.71 -24.82 -46.07
N MET A 14 13.48 -25.67 -45.10
CA MET A 14 12.89 -25.25 -43.80
C MET A 14 13.85 -24.44 -42.93
N VAL A 15 15.13 -24.82 -42.90
CA VAL A 15 16.16 -24.12 -42.09
C VAL A 15 16.33 -22.64 -42.49
N PRO A 16 16.49 -22.29 -43.78
CA PRO A 16 16.56 -20.88 -44.17
C PRO A 16 15.23 -20.12 -44.00
N LEU A 17 14.07 -20.80 -44.17
CA LEU A 17 12.77 -20.16 -43.94
C LEU A 17 12.54 -19.82 -42.44
N ILE A 18 12.87 -20.74 -41.56
CA ILE A 18 12.85 -20.50 -40.11
C ILE A 18 13.86 -19.42 -39.72
N GLY A 19 15.07 -19.45 -40.34
CA GLY A 19 16.07 -18.42 -40.11
C GLY A 19 15.61 -17.03 -40.55
N THR A 20 14.97 -16.90 -41.71
CA THR A 20 14.40 -15.62 -42.18
C THR A 20 13.24 -15.13 -41.29
N ILE A 21 12.37 -16.03 -40.86
CA ILE A 21 11.26 -15.67 -39.94
C ILE A 21 11.83 -15.21 -38.59
N VAL A 22 12.80 -15.90 -38.04
CA VAL A 22 13.48 -15.51 -36.80
C VAL A 22 14.19 -14.15 -36.95
N ILE A 23 14.85 -13.91 -38.06
CA ILE A 23 15.51 -12.62 -38.34
C ILE A 23 14.48 -11.51 -38.51
N VAL A 24 13.39 -11.70 -39.24
CA VAL A 24 12.33 -10.70 -39.42
C VAL A 24 11.64 -10.42 -38.11
N VAL A 25 11.33 -11.44 -37.31
CA VAL A 25 10.73 -11.27 -35.98
C VAL A 25 11.71 -10.58 -35.03
N SER A 26 13.00 -10.95 -35.08
CA SER A 26 14.05 -10.31 -34.27
C SER A 26 14.26 -8.86 -34.68
N LEU A 27 14.26 -8.54 -35.97
CA LEU A 27 14.34 -7.17 -36.48
C LEU A 27 13.08 -6.35 -36.16
N SER A 28 11.90 -6.95 -36.25
CA SER A 28 10.63 -6.30 -35.86
C SER A 28 10.60 -6.01 -34.37
N ILE A 29 11.06 -6.97 -33.56
CA ILE A 29 11.19 -6.78 -32.10
C ILE A 29 12.25 -5.71 -31.82
N ALA A 30 13.42 -5.77 -32.45
CA ALA A 30 14.45 -4.75 -32.30
C ALA A 30 13.95 -3.37 -32.74
N TYR A 31 13.21 -3.28 -33.84
CA TYR A 31 12.62 -2.03 -34.33
C TYR A 31 11.60 -1.43 -33.33
N VAL A 32 10.74 -2.25 -32.72
CA VAL A 32 9.80 -1.82 -31.68
C VAL A 32 10.55 -1.37 -30.43
N PHE A 33 11.61 -2.07 -30.02
CA PHE A 33 12.41 -1.72 -28.84
C PHE A 33 13.40 -0.58 -29.07
N THR A 34 13.76 -0.26 -30.32
CA THR A 34 14.71 0.83 -30.63
C THR A 34 14.03 2.14 -31.03
N ARG A 35 12.71 2.15 -31.18
CA ARG A 35 11.95 3.37 -31.45
C ARG A 35 11.83 4.21 -30.18
N THR A 36 12.94 4.85 -29.77
CA THR A 36 12.88 5.93 -28.79
C THR A 36 12.36 7.18 -29.49
N PRO A 37 11.19 7.69 -29.14
CA PRO A 37 10.68 8.93 -29.73
C PRO A 37 11.69 10.05 -29.51
N SER A 38 12.03 10.78 -30.56
CA SER A 38 12.92 11.93 -30.46
C SER A 38 12.08 13.18 -30.27
N TYR A 39 11.89 13.59 -29.01
CA TYR A 39 11.18 14.82 -28.69
C TYR A 39 12.03 16.07 -28.98
N PRO A 40 11.39 17.22 -29.30
CA PRO A 40 12.07 18.50 -29.49
C PRO A 40 12.95 18.87 -28.31
N GLY A 41 14.08 19.53 -28.59
CA GLY A 41 15.04 19.93 -27.57
C GLY A 41 14.44 20.83 -26.49
N GLU A 42 13.48 21.67 -26.84
CA GLU A 42 12.74 22.52 -25.90
C GLU A 42 11.90 21.69 -24.91
N LEU A 43 11.20 20.65 -25.36
CA LEU A 43 10.44 19.76 -24.48
C LEU A 43 11.36 18.96 -23.55
N LYS A 44 12.53 18.52 -24.02
CA LYS A 44 13.57 17.87 -23.18
C LYS A 44 14.10 18.83 -22.11
N ALA A 45 14.33 20.10 -22.47
CA ALA A 45 14.74 21.11 -21.49
C ALA A 45 13.64 21.40 -20.46
N LEU A 46 12.36 21.39 -20.88
CA LEU A 46 11.22 21.54 -20.01
C LEU A 46 11.04 20.33 -19.09
N ASP A 47 11.35 19.11 -19.54
CA ASP A 47 11.37 17.92 -18.67
C ASP A 47 12.39 18.06 -17.54
N THR A 48 13.59 18.54 -17.86
CA THR A 48 14.61 18.86 -16.84
C THR A 48 14.12 19.94 -15.87
N LEU A 49 13.43 20.95 -16.38
CA LEU A 49 12.86 22.00 -15.54
C LEU A 49 11.74 21.48 -14.63
N CYS A 50 10.90 20.53 -15.10
CA CYS A 50 9.89 19.85 -14.28
C CYS A 50 10.53 19.16 -13.08
N ASN A 51 11.76 18.66 -13.20
CA ASN A 51 12.46 18.04 -12.11
C ASN A 51 12.95 19.04 -11.06
N ASN A 52 13.38 20.22 -11.48
CA ASN A 52 14.03 21.22 -10.65
C ASN A 52 13.08 22.31 -10.12
N ASN A 53 12.13 22.75 -10.95
CA ASN A 53 11.16 23.79 -10.59
C ASN A 53 9.83 23.53 -11.33
N PRO A 54 8.95 22.70 -10.76
CA PRO A 54 7.71 22.29 -11.44
C PRO A 54 6.74 23.46 -11.70
N GLN A 55 6.67 24.45 -10.80
CA GLN A 55 5.81 25.64 -11.03
C GLN A 55 6.23 26.44 -12.25
N LYS A 56 7.53 26.73 -12.36
CA LYS A 56 8.07 27.43 -13.52
C LYS A 56 7.97 26.61 -14.80
N ALA A 57 8.11 25.27 -14.67
CA ALA A 57 7.96 24.38 -15.79
C ALA A 57 6.52 24.38 -16.32
N GLU A 58 5.53 24.31 -15.45
CA GLU A 58 4.12 24.35 -15.86
C GLU A 58 3.76 25.64 -16.60
N ALA A 59 4.20 26.80 -16.10
CA ALA A 59 3.98 28.07 -16.76
C ALA A 59 4.59 28.11 -18.17
N LYS A 60 5.81 27.58 -18.34
CA LYS A 60 6.48 27.49 -19.63
C LYS A 60 5.87 26.46 -20.56
N LEU A 61 5.40 25.31 -20.05
CA LEU A 61 4.69 24.30 -20.83
C LEU A 61 3.37 24.85 -21.40
N ARG A 62 2.61 25.58 -20.61
CA ARG A 62 1.40 26.29 -21.08
C ARG A 62 1.72 27.33 -22.16
N GLN A 63 2.85 28.03 -22.04
CA GLN A 63 3.31 28.95 -23.08
C GLN A 63 3.73 28.20 -24.34
N TYR A 64 4.48 27.10 -24.21
CA TYR A 64 4.91 26.27 -25.32
C TYR A 64 3.73 25.69 -26.10
N GLU A 65 2.72 25.15 -25.42
CA GLU A 65 1.48 24.64 -26.01
C GLU A 65 0.73 25.71 -26.82
N ARG A 66 0.68 26.95 -26.32
CA ARG A 66 0.01 28.08 -27.03
C ARG A 66 0.75 28.50 -28.29
N LEU A 67 2.08 28.44 -28.28
CA LEU A 67 2.92 28.85 -29.40
C LEU A 67 3.01 27.81 -30.51
N ASN A 68 2.89 26.53 -30.15
CA ASN A 68 3.06 25.38 -31.05
C ASN A 68 1.74 24.63 -31.24
N LYS A 69 0.72 25.29 -31.84
CA LYS A 69 -0.61 24.70 -32.02
C LYS A 69 -0.66 23.51 -32.98
N ASP A 70 0.30 23.43 -33.90
CA ASP A 70 0.40 22.37 -34.92
C ASP A 70 1.38 21.26 -34.53
N MET A 71 1.51 20.99 -33.23
CA MET A 71 2.32 19.86 -32.74
C MET A 71 1.76 18.53 -33.26
N ASN A 72 2.66 17.60 -33.61
CA ASN A 72 2.25 16.23 -33.81
C ASN A 72 1.69 15.60 -32.53
N GLU A 73 1.02 14.47 -32.64
CA GLU A 73 0.35 13.82 -31.51
C GLU A 73 1.34 13.40 -30.41
N ASP A 74 2.50 12.86 -30.79
CA ASP A 74 3.56 12.44 -29.84
C ASP A 74 4.08 13.62 -29.00
N ASP A 75 4.37 14.77 -29.64
CA ASP A 75 4.88 15.96 -28.94
C ASP A 75 3.81 16.59 -28.06
N SER A 76 2.55 16.58 -28.53
CA SER A 76 1.41 17.05 -27.75
C SER A 76 1.18 16.20 -26.51
N MET A 77 1.21 14.88 -26.65
CA MET A 77 1.04 13.95 -25.53
C MET A 77 2.22 14.02 -24.55
N PHE A 78 3.44 14.24 -25.05
CA PHE A 78 4.60 14.44 -24.19
C PHE A 78 4.51 15.77 -23.42
N CYS A 79 4.06 16.84 -24.05
CA CYS A 79 3.79 18.11 -23.38
C CYS A 79 2.75 17.93 -22.26
N ARG A 80 1.64 17.21 -22.53
CA ARG A 80 0.61 16.85 -21.53
C ARG A 80 1.20 16.02 -20.38
N PHE A 81 2.03 15.02 -20.68
CA PHE A 81 2.73 14.26 -19.65
C PHE A 81 3.61 15.14 -18.76
N LEU A 82 4.35 16.09 -19.33
CA LEU A 82 5.18 17.01 -18.54
C LEU A 82 4.34 17.96 -17.67
N MET A 83 3.18 18.43 -18.17
CA MET A 83 2.23 19.20 -17.36
C MET A 83 1.67 18.37 -16.21
N PHE A 84 1.26 17.14 -16.49
CA PHE A 84 0.81 16.18 -15.48
C PHE A 84 1.90 15.91 -14.43
N LYS A 85 3.12 15.62 -14.86
CA LYS A 85 4.31 15.45 -13.99
C LYS A 85 4.52 16.66 -13.09
N SER A 86 4.41 17.88 -13.63
CA SER A 86 4.58 19.11 -12.87
C SER A 86 3.50 19.29 -11.80
N LYS A 87 2.24 19.03 -12.13
CA LYS A 87 1.12 19.10 -11.17
C LYS A 87 1.26 18.08 -10.05
N VAL A 88 1.58 16.83 -10.39
CA VAL A 88 1.78 15.78 -9.37
C VAL A 88 2.91 16.14 -8.41
N LYS A 89 4.00 16.72 -8.91
CA LYS A 89 5.11 17.18 -8.06
C LYS A 89 4.73 18.34 -7.13
N GLN A 90 3.80 19.18 -7.53
CA GLN A 90 3.29 20.28 -6.71
C GLN A 90 2.21 19.82 -5.72
N MET A 91 1.67 18.60 -5.90
CA MET A 91 0.49 18.09 -5.19
C MET A 91 -0.72 19.02 -5.32
N ASP A 92 -0.84 19.75 -6.45
CA ASP A 92 -1.85 20.77 -6.67
C ASP A 92 -2.91 20.31 -7.69
N GLY A 93 -4.18 20.54 -7.35
CA GLY A 93 -5.31 20.36 -8.27
C GLY A 93 -5.58 18.91 -8.69
N ILE A 94 -5.11 17.92 -7.93
CA ILE A 94 -5.37 16.50 -8.22
C ILE A 94 -6.66 16.08 -7.52
N THR A 95 -7.74 16.03 -8.28
CA THR A 95 -9.09 15.70 -7.79
C THR A 95 -9.65 14.41 -8.39
N ASP A 96 -9.10 13.95 -9.52
CA ASP A 96 -9.49 12.72 -10.21
C ASP A 96 -8.31 12.08 -10.95
N ASP A 97 -8.55 10.92 -11.56
CA ASP A 97 -7.54 10.13 -12.28
C ASP A 97 -7.66 10.23 -13.82
N LYS A 98 -8.52 11.10 -14.36
CA LYS A 98 -8.82 11.17 -15.81
C LYS A 98 -7.59 11.41 -16.67
N GLU A 99 -6.75 12.38 -16.27
CA GLU A 99 -5.53 12.68 -17.01
C GLU A 99 -4.52 11.55 -16.93
N ALA A 100 -4.38 10.91 -15.75
CA ALA A 100 -3.55 9.74 -15.58
C ALA A 100 -4.01 8.58 -16.48
N ALA A 101 -5.31 8.31 -16.55
CA ALA A 101 -5.90 7.26 -17.39
C ALA A 101 -5.71 7.54 -18.88
N ALA A 102 -5.89 8.81 -19.32
CA ALA A 102 -5.70 9.19 -20.70
C ALA A 102 -4.24 9.01 -21.15
N LEU A 103 -3.28 9.45 -20.33
CA LEU A 103 -1.85 9.29 -20.61
C LEU A 103 -1.44 7.82 -20.62
N LEU A 104 -1.93 7.01 -19.68
CA LEU A 104 -1.66 5.57 -19.67
C LEU A 104 -2.19 4.90 -20.93
N GLY A 105 -3.45 5.16 -21.31
CA GLY A 105 -4.04 4.57 -22.51
C GLY A 105 -3.23 4.85 -23.78
N TYR A 106 -2.72 6.08 -23.92
CA TYR A 106 -1.88 6.45 -25.04
C TYR A 106 -0.50 5.74 -25.01
N TYR A 107 0.23 5.89 -23.90
CA TYR A 107 1.61 5.40 -23.84
C TYR A 107 1.73 3.86 -23.75
N GLU A 108 0.72 3.19 -23.21
CA GLU A 108 0.65 1.72 -23.25
C GLU A 108 0.39 1.20 -24.66
N THR A 109 -0.43 1.91 -25.47
CA THR A 109 -0.71 1.57 -26.86
C THR A 109 0.51 1.79 -27.74
N GLU A 110 1.20 2.92 -27.59
CA GLU A 110 2.43 3.26 -28.32
C GLU A 110 3.66 2.49 -27.82
N ALA A 111 3.53 1.72 -26.73
CA ALA A 111 4.61 0.98 -26.09
C ALA A 111 5.87 1.82 -25.81
N ASN A 112 5.68 3.10 -25.44
CA ASN A 112 6.77 4.01 -25.11
C ASN A 112 7.30 3.77 -23.70
N TRP A 113 8.17 2.78 -23.57
CA TRP A 113 8.70 2.33 -22.28
C TRP A 113 9.45 3.41 -21.51
N VAL A 114 10.09 4.36 -22.19
CA VAL A 114 10.86 5.44 -21.54
C VAL A 114 9.95 6.38 -20.77
N VAL A 115 8.80 6.74 -21.37
CA VAL A 115 7.80 7.57 -20.68
C VAL A 115 7.02 6.74 -19.66
N LEU A 116 6.64 5.49 -20.00
CA LEU A 116 5.89 4.61 -19.10
C LEU A 116 6.61 4.37 -17.78
N GLN A 117 7.94 4.22 -17.79
CA GLN A 117 8.75 4.10 -16.57
C GLN A 117 8.53 5.27 -15.61
N GLN A 118 8.39 6.49 -16.12
CA GLN A 118 8.11 7.65 -15.28
C GLN A 118 6.60 7.78 -15.00
N LEU A 119 5.76 7.54 -16.00
CA LEU A 119 4.31 7.71 -15.90
C LEU A 119 3.70 6.82 -14.80
N TYR A 120 4.06 5.55 -14.74
CA TYR A 120 3.58 4.65 -13.68
C TYR A 120 3.92 5.17 -12.27
N TYR A 121 5.09 5.79 -12.10
CA TYR A 121 5.44 6.43 -10.82
C TYR A 121 4.47 7.56 -10.48
N TYR A 122 4.23 8.49 -11.41
CA TYR A 122 3.34 9.62 -11.17
C TYR A 122 1.88 9.20 -11.01
N VAL A 123 1.44 8.20 -11.76
CA VAL A 123 0.12 7.58 -11.60
C VAL A 123 -0.02 6.95 -10.21
N GLY A 124 0.99 6.24 -9.76
CA GLY A 124 1.04 5.71 -8.38
C GLY A 124 0.93 6.83 -7.33
N CYS A 125 1.60 7.97 -7.55
CA CYS A 125 1.46 9.15 -6.68
C CYS A 125 0.03 9.72 -6.70
N VAL A 126 -0.61 9.82 -7.87
CA VAL A 126 -2.00 10.28 -8.00
C VAL A 126 -2.94 9.40 -7.20
N TYR A 127 -2.88 8.08 -7.36
CA TYR A 127 -3.75 7.18 -6.60
C TYR A 127 -3.46 7.20 -5.10
N HIS A 128 -2.22 7.45 -4.70
CA HIS A 128 -1.92 7.69 -3.28
C HIS A 128 -2.60 8.98 -2.77
N ILE A 129 -2.53 10.09 -3.53
CA ILE A 129 -3.20 11.35 -3.18
C ILE A 129 -4.72 11.17 -3.10
N LEU A 130 -5.31 10.40 -4.02
CA LEU A 130 -6.73 10.07 -4.04
C LEU A 130 -7.14 9.05 -2.96
N GLY A 131 -6.19 8.51 -2.18
CA GLY A 131 -6.45 7.51 -1.14
C GLY A 131 -6.67 6.09 -1.66
N ASP A 132 -6.46 5.83 -2.95
CA ASP A 132 -6.59 4.50 -3.54
C ASP A 132 -5.28 3.71 -3.45
N VAL A 133 -5.03 3.16 -2.28
CA VAL A 133 -3.80 2.42 -1.97
C VAL A 133 -3.59 1.19 -2.87
N PRO A 134 -4.61 0.35 -3.17
CA PRO A 134 -4.41 -0.80 -4.05
C PRO A 134 -3.92 -0.41 -5.44
N ARG A 135 -4.52 0.62 -6.08
CA ARG A 135 -4.08 1.10 -7.38
C ARG A 135 -2.71 1.77 -7.30
N ALA A 136 -2.46 2.56 -6.26
CA ALA A 136 -1.14 3.17 -6.04
C ALA A 136 -0.03 2.11 -5.98
N MET A 137 -0.20 1.08 -5.14
CA MET A 137 0.74 -0.03 -5.02
C MET A 137 0.90 -0.80 -6.34
N GLY A 138 -0.24 -1.07 -7.02
CA GLY A 138 -0.23 -1.77 -8.31
C GLY A 138 0.64 -1.05 -9.35
N TYR A 139 0.42 0.23 -9.58
CA TYR A 139 1.20 1.01 -10.55
C TYR A 139 2.65 1.20 -10.12
N LEU A 140 2.92 1.40 -8.83
CA LEU A 140 4.30 1.49 -8.34
C LEU A 140 5.08 0.18 -8.54
N HIS A 141 4.48 -0.97 -8.27
CA HIS A 141 5.13 -2.26 -8.53
C HIS A 141 5.27 -2.55 -10.03
N GLN A 142 4.25 -2.24 -10.83
CA GLN A 142 4.30 -2.39 -12.29
C GLN A 142 5.43 -1.52 -12.87
N GLY A 143 5.50 -0.26 -12.47
CA GLY A 143 6.55 0.64 -12.91
C GLY A 143 7.94 0.16 -12.49
N LEU A 144 8.11 -0.21 -11.23
CA LEU A 144 9.38 -0.74 -10.72
C LEU A 144 9.83 -2.01 -11.47
N SER A 145 8.88 -2.83 -11.94
CA SER A 145 9.18 -4.06 -12.67
C SER A 145 9.71 -3.84 -14.09
N ILE A 146 9.40 -2.68 -14.70
CA ILE A 146 9.87 -2.33 -16.05
C ILE A 146 11.08 -1.39 -16.04
N VAL A 147 11.41 -0.79 -14.89
CA VAL A 147 12.62 0.04 -14.77
C VAL A 147 13.85 -0.86 -14.72
N PRO A 148 14.81 -0.72 -15.67
CA PRO A 148 16.03 -1.53 -15.69
C PRO A 148 16.83 -1.42 -14.39
N ASP A 149 17.59 -2.49 -14.08
CA ASP A 149 18.53 -2.48 -12.95
C ASP A 149 19.92 -2.01 -13.42
N ASP A 150 19.98 -0.75 -13.81
CA ASP A 150 21.20 -0.11 -14.28
C ASP A 150 21.43 1.24 -13.58
N LYS A 151 22.57 1.85 -13.86
CA LYS A 151 22.98 3.12 -13.25
C LYS A 151 22.19 4.32 -13.76
N GLU A 152 21.66 4.27 -14.98
CA GLU A 152 20.91 5.39 -15.58
C GLU A 152 19.55 5.53 -14.95
N THR A 153 18.90 4.41 -14.64
CA THR A 153 17.56 4.35 -14.04
C THR A 153 17.58 4.22 -12.51
N GLU A 154 18.76 4.10 -11.91
CA GLU A 154 18.90 3.89 -10.46
C GLU A 154 18.16 4.96 -9.62
N GLN A 155 18.23 6.24 -10.04
CA GLN A 155 17.53 7.32 -9.34
C GLN A 155 16.00 7.18 -9.45
N LEU A 156 15.49 6.73 -10.58
CA LEU A 156 14.06 6.47 -10.77
C LEU A 156 13.60 5.30 -9.87
N ARG A 157 14.39 4.24 -9.76
CA ARG A 157 14.13 3.16 -8.79
C ARG A 157 14.13 3.67 -7.36
N GLY A 158 15.04 4.60 -7.05
CA GLY A 158 15.04 5.28 -5.76
C GLY A 158 13.72 6.00 -5.46
N LEU A 159 13.12 6.65 -6.46
CA LEU A 159 11.80 7.28 -6.33
C LEU A 159 10.69 6.25 -6.07
N TYR A 160 10.69 5.14 -6.79
CA TYR A 160 9.73 4.06 -6.59
C TYR A 160 9.81 3.48 -5.17
N TYR A 161 11.01 3.15 -4.70
CA TYR A 161 11.20 2.66 -3.33
C TYR A 161 10.78 3.70 -2.29
N TYR A 162 11.07 4.97 -2.53
CA TYR A 162 10.61 6.05 -1.65
C TYR A 162 9.09 6.08 -1.55
N MET A 163 8.39 6.07 -2.69
CA MET A 163 6.95 6.18 -2.73
C MET A 163 6.26 4.92 -2.16
N LEU A 164 6.78 3.72 -2.46
CA LEU A 164 6.34 2.48 -1.84
C LEU A 164 6.49 2.55 -0.31
N GLY A 165 7.63 3.03 0.18
CA GLY A 165 7.85 3.23 1.61
C GLY A 165 6.86 4.22 2.22
N VAL A 166 6.52 5.31 1.53
CA VAL A 166 5.50 6.27 1.97
C VAL A 166 4.12 5.60 2.04
N VAL A 167 3.69 4.94 0.98
CA VAL A 167 2.38 4.26 0.93
C VAL A 167 2.26 3.23 2.05
N LEU A 168 3.30 2.44 2.29
CA LEU A 168 3.34 1.42 3.35
C LEU A 168 3.28 2.04 4.76
N THR A 169 3.95 3.20 4.97
CA THR A 169 3.85 3.93 6.25
C THR A 169 2.41 4.35 6.54
N TYR A 170 1.69 4.85 5.54
CA TYR A 170 0.27 5.20 5.69
C TYR A 170 -0.65 3.99 5.93
N GLN A 171 -0.16 2.77 5.68
CA GLN A 171 -0.87 1.52 6.00
C GLN A 171 -0.41 0.91 7.34
N HIS A 172 0.47 1.57 8.09
CA HIS A 172 1.08 1.06 9.33
C HIS A 172 1.86 -0.25 9.16
N LEU A 173 2.37 -0.50 7.94
CA LEU A 173 3.28 -1.60 7.64
C LEU A 173 4.73 -1.12 7.80
N ASP A 174 5.06 -0.73 9.04
CA ASP A 174 6.27 0.05 9.34
C ASP A 174 7.58 -0.72 9.06
N SER A 175 7.59 -2.03 9.20
CA SER A 175 8.76 -2.86 8.88
C SER A 175 9.05 -2.89 7.38
N GLU A 176 8.03 -3.14 6.57
CA GLU A 176 8.11 -3.17 5.12
C GLU A 176 8.38 -1.75 4.57
N ALA A 177 7.75 -0.74 5.17
CA ALA A 177 8.00 0.66 4.85
C ALA A 177 9.47 1.01 5.05
N LEU A 178 10.03 0.65 6.21
CA LEU A 178 11.42 0.90 6.54
C LEU A 178 12.37 0.22 5.54
N GLU A 179 12.07 -1.01 5.12
CA GLU A 179 12.88 -1.72 4.12
C GLU A 179 12.94 -0.94 2.80
N MET A 180 11.78 -0.51 2.28
CA MET A 180 11.72 0.26 1.04
C MET A 180 12.41 1.62 1.17
N GLN A 181 12.19 2.32 2.28
CA GLN A 181 12.83 3.60 2.58
C GLN A 181 14.35 3.48 2.64
N LEU A 182 14.88 2.41 3.25
CA LEU A 182 16.33 2.17 3.32
C LEU A 182 16.93 1.83 1.95
N LYS A 183 16.22 1.07 1.10
CA LYS A 183 16.62 0.84 -0.30
C LYS A 183 16.73 2.17 -1.05
N SER A 184 15.70 3.01 -0.96
CA SER A 184 15.70 4.36 -1.55
C SER A 184 16.87 5.21 -1.04
N PHE A 185 17.05 5.24 0.27
CA PHE A 185 18.11 6.01 0.92
C PHE A 185 19.52 5.55 0.50
N SER A 186 19.72 4.24 0.37
CA SER A 186 20.98 3.67 -0.12
C SER A 186 21.30 4.16 -1.54
N ILE A 187 20.31 4.17 -2.42
CA ILE A 187 20.45 4.67 -3.80
C ILE A 187 20.82 6.16 -3.80
N TYR A 188 20.14 6.98 -3.00
CA TYR A 188 20.45 8.41 -2.93
C TYR A 188 21.83 8.67 -2.33
N ARG A 189 22.27 7.84 -1.41
CA ARG A 189 23.61 7.91 -0.82
C ARG A 189 24.69 7.57 -1.83
N SER A 190 24.52 6.50 -2.63
CA SER A 190 25.49 6.11 -3.68
C SER A 190 25.61 7.19 -4.77
N ASN A 191 24.53 7.89 -5.06
CA ASN A 191 24.46 8.96 -6.06
C ASN A 191 24.76 10.36 -5.49
N HIS A 192 25.14 10.49 -4.22
CA HIS A 192 25.41 11.77 -3.55
C HIS A 192 24.24 12.77 -3.65
N ASN A 193 23.01 12.29 -3.72
CA ASN A 193 21.81 13.12 -3.80
C ASN A 193 21.41 13.57 -2.39
N TYR A 194 22.13 14.56 -1.87
CA TYR A 194 21.98 15.01 -0.48
C TYR A 194 20.59 15.52 -0.16
N GLN A 195 19.95 16.24 -1.09
CA GLN A 195 18.57 16.71 -0.91
C GLN A 195 17.61 15.54 -0.68
N ARG A 196 17.69 14.50 -1.52
CA ARG A 196 16.86 13.30 -1.35
C ARG A 196 17.18 12.53 -0.07
N MET A 197 18.43 12.54 0.37
CA MET A 197 18.83 11.92 1.63
C MET A 197 18.24 12.68 2.85
N ILE A 198 18.20 14.02 2.80
CA ILE A 198 17.59 14.83 3.85
C ILE A 198 16.10 14.50 3.97
N TYR A 199 15.35 14.63 2.89
CA TYR A 199 13.91 14.36 2.89
C TYR A 199 13.58 12.88 3.11
N GLY A 200 14.38 11.95 2.57
CA GLY A 200 14.24 10.52 2.78
C GLY A 200 14.48 10.06 4.22
N SER A 201 15.22 10.85 5.02
CA SER A 201 15.42 10.58 6.44
C SER A 201 14.14 10.75 7.28
N LEU A 202 13.19 11.56 6.82
CA LEU A 202 11.93 11.81 7.54
C LEU A 202 11.05 10.54 7.61
N PRO A 203 10.65 9.91 6.49
CA PRO A 203 9.86 8.68 6.56
C PRO A 203 10.59 7.56 7.28
N ILE A 204 11.91 7.41 7.11
CA ILE A 204 12.72 6.45 7.88
C ILE A 204 12.55 6.71 9.38
N SER A 205 12.62 7.97 9.78
CA SER A 205 12.47 8.35 11.19
C SER A 205 11.08 8.05 11.73
N TRP A 206 10.04 8.15 10.91
CA TRP A 206 8.66 7.82 11.30
C TRP A 206 8.48 6.32 11.47
N SER A 207 8.92 5.51 10.52
CA SER A 207 8.87 4.05 10.61
C SER A 207 9.69 3.53 11.79
N LEU A 208 10.89 4.09 12.04
CA LEU A 208 11.70 3.74 13.20
C LEU A 208 11.01 4.11 14.52
N LYS A 209 10.30 5.24 14.58
CA LYS A 209 9.50 5.61 15.76
C LYS A 209 8.38 4.58 15.98
N ALA A 210 7.62 4.27 14.95
CA ALA A 210 6.52 3.31 15.04
C ALA A 210 7.00 1.92 15.50
N LEU A 211 8.22 1.53 15.11
CA LEU A 211 8.88 0.29 15.54
C LEU A 211 9.56 0.40 16.93
N GLY A 212 9.42 1.52 17.63
CA GLY A 212 10.05 1.74 18.94
C GLY A 212 11.56 2.01 18.89
N ARG A 213 12.17 2.10 17.71
CA ARG A 213 13.62 2.31 17.50
C ARG A 213 14.00 3.79 17.56
N ILE A 214 13.63 4.47 18.66
CA ILE A 214 13.70 5.93 18.79
C ILE A 214 15.15 6.46 18.64
N LYS A 215 16.13 5.78 19.22
CA LYS A 215 17.54 6.20 19.13
C LYS A 215 18.07 6.20 17.69
N GLU A 216 17.68 5.20 16.91
CA GLU A 216 18.05 5.13 15.49
C GLU A 216 17.34 6.24 14.68
N SER A 217 16.06 6.48 14.97
CA SER A 217 15.30 7.60 14.39
C SER A 217 16.04 8.94 14.60
N ILE A 218 16.50 9.22 15.82
CA ILE A 218 17.32 10.39 16.15
C ILE A 218 18.62 10.39 15.33
N GLY A 219 19.26 9.25 15.13
CA GLY A 219 20.46 9.11 14.31
C GLY A 219 20.26 9.59 12.87
N TYR A 220 19.19 9.16 12.22
CA TYR A 220 18.85 9.60 10.85
C TYR A 220 18.50 11.08 10.79
N LEU A 221 17.73 11.60 11.75
CA LEU A 221 17.39 13.02 11.81
C LEU A 221 18.63 13.91 12.03
N ASN A 222 19.53 13.51 12.91
CA ASN A 222 20.79 14.25 13.12
C ASN A 222 21.71 14.16 11.90
N TYR A 223 21.71 13.04 11.18
CA TYR A 223 22.43 12.92 9.93
C TYR A 223 21.86 13.87 8.87
N ALA A 224 20.54 13.88 8.68
CA ALA A 224 19.85 14.82 7.79
C ALA A 224 20.13 16.28 8.17
N LYS A 225 20.16 16.58 9.45
CA LYS A 225 20.45 17.93 9.97
C LYS A 225 21.87 18.41 9.61
N ARG A 226 22.87 17.51 9.66
CA ARG A 226 24.23 17.83 9.20
C ARG A 226 24.25 18.10 7.69
N LEU A 227 23.58 17.24 6.89
CA LEU A 227 23.50 17.43 5.44
C LEU A 227 22.77 18.74 5.07
N SER A 228 21.67 19.07 5.74
CA SER A 228 20.92 20.30 5.48
C SER A 228 21.76 21.55 5.73
N ARG A 229 22.57 21.56 6.79
CA ARG A 229 23.50 22.67 7.04
C ARG A 229 24.58 22.81 5.97
N GLN A 230 25.05 21.69 5.46
CA GLN A 230 26.17 21.64 4.49
C GLN A 230 25.71 21.93 3.05
N TYR A 231 24.51 21.48 2.65
CA TYR A 231 24.09 21.46 1.26
C TYR A 231 22.83 22.27 0.95
N GLU A 232 22.03 22.67 1.95
CA GLU A 232 20.77 23.43 1.78
C GLU A 232 20.74 24.73 2.58
N ASN A 233 21.87 25.24 3.07
CA ASN A 233 21.92 26.41 3.95
C ASN A 233 20.98 26.31 5.18
N GLY A 234 20.61 25.10 5.55
CA GLY A 234 19.75 24.86 6.71
C GLY A 234 18.25 25.03 6.46
N GLU A 235 17.79 25.01 5.22
CA GLU A 235 16.37 25.19 4.87
C GLU A 235 15.47 24.14 5.57
N SER A 236 15.85 22.87 5.57
CA SER A 236 15.10 21.79 6.22
C SER A 236 15.25 21.75 7.76
N LEU A 237 16.11 22.59 8.37
CA LEU A 237 16.38 22.52 9.82
C LEU A 237 15.13 22.68 10.69
N PRO A 238 14.18 23.59 10.42
CA PRO A 238 13.00 23.74 11.26
C PRO A 238 12.15 22.47 11.32
N LEU A 239 11.98 21.79 10.18
CA LEU A 239 11.23 20.54 10.09
C LEU A 239 11.95 19.41 10.84
N LEU A 240 13.27 19.29 10.66
CA LEU A 240 14.10 18.31 11.35
C LEU A 240 14.15 18.54 12.86
N ASP A 241 14.22 19.80 13.30
CA ASP A 241 14.14 20.15 14.71
C ASP A 241 12.79 19.79 15.32
N CYS A 242 11.69 19.99 14.57
CA CYS A 242 10.35 19.55 14.98
C CYS A 242 10.29 18.03 15.20
N GLN A 243 10.82 17.24 14.27
CA GLN A 243 10.87 15.79 14.40
C GLN A 243 11.79 15.33 15.54
N LEU A 244 12.94 15.98 15.74
CA LEU A 244 13.81 15.68 16.88
C LEU A 244 13.12 15.98 18.21
N ALA A 245 12.38 17.09 18.30
CA ALA A 245 11.60 17.41 19.49
C ALA A 245 10.61 16.29 19.87
N ASP A 246 9.90 15.76 18.88
CA ASP A 246 8.99 14.64 19.07
C ASP A 246 9.73 13.38 19.56
N ARG A 247 10.89 13.07 19.00
CA ARG A 247 11.68 11.89 19.43
C ARG A 247 12.23 12.04 20.84
N TYR A 248 12.71 13.23 21.21
CA TYR A 248 13.17 13.49 22.58
C TYR A 248 12.02 13.54 23.59
N TYR A 249 10.83 13.96 23.15
CA TYR A 249 9.62 13.85 23.97
C TYR A 249 9.30 12.38 24.30
N GLU A 250 9.35 11.48 23.31
CA GLU A 250 9.17 10.04 23.52
C GLU A 250 10.22 9.44 24.49
N LEU A 251 11.46 9.96 24.48
CA LEU A 251 12.49 9.57 25.43
C LEU A 251 12.33 10.21 26.81
N LYS A 252 11.28 11.03 27.02
CA LYS A 252 11.03 11.83 28.23
C LYS A 252 12.11 12.88 28.53
N GLU A 253 12.93 13.19 27.53
CA GLU A 253 13.94 14.26 27.61
C GLU A 253 13.30 15.63 27.29
N TYR A 254 12.31 16.02 28.10
CA TYR A 254 11.40 17.14 27.81
C TYR A 254 12.11 18.49 27.67
N ARG A 255 13.19 18.74 28.43
CA ARG A 255 13.96 19.98 28.32
C ARG A 255 14.68 20.11 26.97
N LEU A 256 15.25 18.98 26.49
CA LEU A 256 15.90 18.94 25.20
C LEU A 256 14.86 19.04 24.07
N ALA A 257 13.74 18.37 24.22
CA ALA A 257 12.59 18.47 23.30
C ALA A 257 12.08 19.94 23.20
N ASP A 258 11.97 20.66 24.34
CA ASP A 258 11.55 22.08 24.33
C ASP A 258 12.56 22.97 23.60
N THR A 259 13.86 22.69 23.72
CA THR A 259 14.88 23.40 22.97
C THR A 259 14.72 23.26 21.46
N TYR A 260 14.51 22.04 20.99
CA TYR A 260 14.31 21.75 19.57
C TYR A 260 13.00 22.33 19.03
N ILE A 261 11.88 22.14 19.75
CA ILE A 261 10.59 22.65 19.27
C ILE A 261 10.56 24.19 19.27
N SER A 262 11.19 24.83 20.25
CA SER A 262 11.30 26.28 20.29
C SER A 262 12.16 26.84 19.14
N SER A 263 13.18 26.10 18.71
CA SER A 263 13.96 26.41 17.50
C SER A 263 13.11 26.30 16.24
N ALA A 264 12.35 25.21 16.12
CA ALA A 264 11.48 24.95 14.98
C ALA A 264 10.39 26.02 14.81
N LEU A 265 9.66 26.32 15.88
CA LEU A 265 8.54 27.27 15.86
C LEU A 265 8.93 28.70 15.47
N ARG A 266 10.17 29.10 15.69
CA ARG A 266 10.67 30.45 15.29
C ARG A 266 10.86 30.59 13.79
N LYS A 267 11.04 29.49 13.07
CA LYS A 267 11.45 29.46 11.66
C LYS A 267 10.44 28.81 10.73
N LEU A 268 9.53 27.98 11.25
CA LEU A 268 8.50 27.35 10.43
C LEU A 268 7.49 28.40 9.93
N PRO A 269 7.04 28.29 8.67
CA PRO A 269 5.91 29.06 8.16
C PRO A 269 4.63 28.76 8.95
N ASP A 270 3.73 29.72 9.07
CA ASP A 270 2.49 29.54 9.86
C ASP A 270 1.64 28.37 9.38
N ALA A 271 1.56 28.13 8.07
CA ALA A 271 0.84 27.02 7.48
C ALA A 271 1.36 25.64 7.93
N GLU A 272 2.64 25.55 8.32
CA GLU A 272 3.29 24.28 8.69
C GLU A 272 3.39 24.10 10.23
N LYS A 273 2.92 25.06 11.02
CA LYS A 273 3.06 25.03 12.48
C LYS A 273 2.09 24.09 13.21
N SER A 274 1.06 23.55 12.56
CA SER A 274 0.05 22.73 13.24
C SER A 274 0.66 21.53 13.99
N SER A 275 1.49 20.72 13.33
CA SER A 275 2.19 19.61 13.98
C SER A 275 3.17 20.06 15.05
N ALA A 276 3.88 21.16 14.81
CA ALA A 276 4.82 21.72 15.76
C ALA A 276 4.14 22.23 17.04
N TYR A 277 2.96 22.87 16.95
CA TYR A 277 2.18 23.26 18.12
C TYR A 277 1.63 22.06 18.89
N THR A 278 1.25 20.98 18.19
CA THR A 278 0.83 19.73 18.85
C THR A 278 1.96 19.16 19.71
N ILE A 279 3.18 19.09 19.15
CA ILE A 279 4.37 18.61 19.87
C ILE A 279 4.71 19.57 21.01
N ALA A 280 4.68 20.89 20.77
CA ALA A 280 4.99 21.90 21.76
C ALA A 280 4.01 21.91 22.94
N SER A 281 2.73 21.68 22.69
CA SER A 281 1.71 21.56 23.74
C SER A 281 2.00 20.36 24.64
N ASN A 282 2.29 19.20 24.07
CA ASN A 282 2.62 17.97 24.80
C ASN A 282 3.90 18.16 25.65
N ILE A 283 4.95 18.74 25.05
CA ILE A 283 6.21 19.01 25.77
C ILE A 283 5.98 19.99 26.92
N SER A 284 5.24 21.09 26.67
CA SER A 284 4.97 22.11 27.70
C SER A 284 4.14 21.52 28.84
N ALA A 285 3.16 20.67 28.55
CA ALA A 285 2.37 19.96 29.54
C ALA A 285 3.25 19.02 30.39
N ALA A 286 4.14 18.25 29.75
CA ALA A 286 5.08 17.36 30.43
C ALA A 286 6.09 18.08 31.33
N LEU A 287 6.45 19.32 30.98
CA LEU A 287 7.30 20.21 31.79
C LEU A 287 6.51 20.94 32.92
N GLY A 288 5.19 20.74 33.03
CA GLY A 288 4.35 21.43 33.99
C GLY A 288 3.98 22.86 33.58
N ASN A 289 4.40 23.33 32.39
CA ASN A 289 4.11 24.67 31.88
C ASN A 289 2.71 24.71 31.24
N THR A 290 1.68 24.54 32.08
CA THR A 290 0.29 24.35 31.64
C THR A 290 -0.28 25.56 30.87
N GLU A 291 0.12 26.79 31.24
CA GLU A 291 -0.30 28.01 30.54
C GLU A 291 0.30 28.09 29.13
N LYS A 292 1.58 27.73 28.99
CA LYS A 292 2.26 27.65 27.67
C LYS A 292 1.63 26.57 26.80
N ALA A 293 1.32 25.40 27.39
CA ALA A 293 0.63 24.32 26.70
C ALA A 293 -0.75 24.75 26.21
N LYS A 294 -1.52 25.45 27.08
CA LYS A 294 -2.81 26.04 26.73
C LYS A 294 -2.71 27.00 25.55
N SER A 295 -1.74 27.91 25.57
CA SER A 295 -1.52 28.85 24.47
C SER A 295 -1.29 28.16 23.12
N TYR A 296 -0.56 27.04 23.08
CA TYR A 296 -0.39 26.24 21.88
C TYR A 296 -1.70 25.52 21.47
N CYS A 297 -2.46 25.01 22.44
CA CYS A 297 -3.76 24.41 22.18
C CYS A 297 -4.75 25.42 21.59
N ASP A 298 -4.79 26.64 22.10
CA ASP A 298 -5.64 27.71 21.55
C ASP A 298 -5.31 27.95 20.08
N ARG A 299 -4.01 28.02 19.71
CA ARG A 299 -3.59 28.12 18.32
C ARG A 299 -4.04 26.94 17.45
N LEU A 300 -4.04 25.72 18.01
CA LEU A 300 -4.52 24.53 17.29
C LEU A 300 -6.02 24.56 17.04
N LEU A 301 -6.79 25.23 17.87
CA LEU A 301 -8.22 25.40 17.65
C LEU A 301 -8.51 26.32 16.45
N ASP A 302 -7.67 27.34 16.23
CA ASP A 302 -7.84 28.30 15.13
C ASP A 302 -7.57 27.66 13.74
N PHE A 303 -6.44 26.96 13.61
CA PHE A 303 -5.97 26.47 12.30
C PHE A 303 -5.43 25.02 12.30
N GLY A 304 -5.58 24.31 13.40
CA GLY A 304 -5.15 22.90 13.48
C GLY A 304 -5.98 21.94 12.64
N THR A 305 -5.36 20.85 12.24
CA THR A 305 -6.06 19.72 11.64
C THR A 305 -7.03 19.07 12.64
N VAL A 306 -7.97 18.25 12.17
CA VAL A 306 -8.91 17.52 13.03
C VAL A 306 -8.16 16.73 14.12
N TYR A 307 -7.07 16.07 13.77
CA TYR A 307 -6.21 15.32 14.71
C TYR A 307 -5.53 16.23 15.75
N SER A 308 -5.03 17.39 15.30
CA SER A 308 -4.41 18.38 16.20
C SER A 308 -5.43 19.00 17.14
N LYS A 309 -6.65 19.28 16.66
CA LYS A 309 -7.76 19.77 17.47
C LYS A 309 -8.19 18.75 18.53
N GLN A 310 -8.21 17.47 18.18
CA GLN A 310 -8.48 16.40 19.16
C GLN A 310 -7.50 16.46 20.34
N THR A 311 -6.20 16.60 20.04
CA THR A 311 -5.17 16.73 21.10
C THR A 311 -5.39 17.98 21.94
N ALA A 312 -5.72 19.11 21.31
CA ALA A 312 -5.99 20.37 21.99
C ALA A 312 -7.21 20.26 22.91
N TYR A 313 -8.33 19.72 22.45
CA TYR A 313 -9.54 19.56 23.25
C TYR A 313 -9.32 18.68 24.47
N ARG A 314 -8.62 17.57 24.31
CA ARG A 314 -8.27 16.69 25.44
C ARG A 314 -7.47 17.44 26.50
N PHE A 315 -6.41 18.17 26.09
CA PHE A 315 -5.60 18.92 27.01
C PHE A 315 -6.41 20.03 27.71
N LEU A 316 -7.21 20.80 26.97
CA LEU A 316 -8.00 21.91 27.51
C LEU A 316 -9.08 21.41 28.50
N ALA A 317 -9.68 20.25 28.24
CA ALA A 317 -10.61 19.63 29.19
C ALA A 317 -9.91 19.33 30.53
N GLU A 318 -8.72 18.72 30.50
CA GLU A 318 -7.93 18.43 31.71
C GLU A 318 -7.44 19.70 32.39
N TYR A 319 -7.02 20.70 31.63
CA TYR A 319 -6.57 21.99 32.13
C TYR A 319 -7.69 22.72 32.89
N TYR A 320 -8.86 22.90 32.31
CA TYR A 320 -9.99 23.59 32.97
C TYR A 320 -10.54 22.79 34.14
N LYS A 321 -10.54 21.46 34.07
CA LYS A 321 -10.84 20.60 35.21
C LYS A 321 -9.89 20.87 36.39
N SER A 322 -8.58 20.99 36.13
CA SER A 322 -7.59 21.28 37.18
C SER A 322 -7.73 22.67 37.78
N LYS A 323 -8.31 23.63 37.02
CA LYS A 323 -8.61 24.99 37.48
C LYS A 323 -9.98 25.09 38.20
N GLY A 324 -10.76 24.01 38.27
CA GLY A 324 -12.10 23.99 38.86
C GLY A 324 -13.21 24.54 37.95
N ASP A 325 -12.90 24.95 36.71
CA ASP A 325 -13.88 25.42 35.73
C ASP A 325 -14.53 24.20 35.03
N MET A 326 -15.48 23.59 35.70
CA MET A 326 -16.14 22.36 35.23
C MET A 326 -17.00 22.61 33.99
N GLU A 327 -17.53 23.80 33.79
CA GLU A 327 -18.33 24.15 32.61
C GLU A 327 -17.47 24.12 31.35
N LYS A 328 -16.32 24.79 31.34
CA LYS A 328 -15.38 24.75 30.20
C LYS A 328 -14.78 23.35 30.05
N ALA A 329 -14.43 22.67 31.14
CA ALA A 329 -13.91 21.31 31.09
C ALA A 329 -14.90 20.38 30.39
N TYR A 330 -16.17 20.45 30.72
CA TYR A 330 -17.25 19.68 30.10
C TYR A 330 -17.40 20.06 28.60
N GLY A 331 -17.42 21.36 28.28
CA GLY A 331 -17.49 21.83 26.88
C GLY A 331 -16.37 21.27 26.00
N TYR A 332 -15.15 21.31 26.50
CA TYR A 332 -14.00 20.73 25.75
C TYR A 332 -14.03 19.20 25.70
N CYS A 333 -14.56 18.53 26.72
CA CYS A 333 -14.76 17.08 26.70
C CYS A 333 -15.78 16.67 25.63
N MET A 334 -16.89 17.42 25.50
CA MET A 334 -17.86 17.20 24.42
C MET A 334 -17.27 17.47 23.04
N ALA A 335 -16.48 18.54 22.88
CA ALA A 335 -15.78 18.85 21.65
C ALA A 335 -14.75 17.75 21.28
N TYR A 336 -14.03 17.22 22.26
CA TYR A 336 -13.14 16.07 22.08
C TYR A 336 -13.89 14.84 21.58
N SER A 337 -15.04 14.52 22.18
CA SER A 337 -15.89 13.39 21.75
C SER A 337 -16.37 13.59 20.30
N ALA A 338 -16.91 14.76 19.97
CA ALA A 338 -17.41 15.07 18.63
C ALA A 338 -16.31 14.97 17.56
N VAL A 339 -15.12 15.48 17.86
CA VAL A 339 -13.97 15.37 16.94
C VAL A 339 -13.49 13.93 16.82
N THR A 340 -13.51 13.17 17.91
CA THR A 340 -13.16 11.74 17.89
C THR A 340 -14.15 10.96 17.02
N ASP A 341 -15.44 11.22 17.14
CA ASP A 341 -16.47 10.62 16.28
C ASP A 341 -16.25 11.00 14.81
N THR A 342 -15.89 12.25 14.53
CA THR A 342 -15.54 12.71 13.19
C THR A 342 -14.32 11.94 12.63
N ILE A 343 -13.27 11.76 13.43
CA ILE A 343 -12.07 10.98 13.04
C ILE A 343 -12.45 9.53 12.74
N VAL A 344 -13.27 8.91 13.60
CA VAL A 344 -13.74 7.54 13.40
C VAL A 344 -14.57 7.43 12.11
N GLN A 345 -15.48 8.38 11.85
CA GLN A 345 -16.29 8.41 10.63
C GLN A 345 -15.45 8.62 9.38
N VAL A 346 -14.49 9.56 9.40
CA VAL A 346 -13.56 9.80 8.29
C VAL A 346 -12.74 8.55 8.01
N THR A 347 -12.18 7.95 9.05
CA THR A 347 -11.38 6.72 8.92
C THR A 347 -12.23 5.56 8.39
N ALA A 348 -13.46 5.37 8.91
CA ALA A 348 -14.38 4.35 8.42
C ALA A 348 -14.82 4.62 6.97
N SER A 349 -15.08 5.90 6.62
CA SER A 349 -15.39 6.33 5.25
C SER A 349 -14.24 6.06 4.30
N GLU A 350 -13.00 6.35 4.70
CA GLU A 350 -11.81 6.04 3.90
C GLU A 350 -11.64 4.54 3.66
N TYR A 351 -11.86 3.69 4.68
CA TYR A 351 -11.83 2.23 4.51
C TYR A 351 -12.93 1.74 3.59
N SER A 352 -14.15 2.30 3.73
CA SER A 352 -15.27 1.97 2.85
C SER A 352 -15.03 2.42 1.40
N ALA A 353 -14.51 3.65 1.21
CA ALA A 353 -14.14 4.16 -0.10
C ALA A 353 -13.04 3.32 -0.77
N LYS A 354 -12.03 2.89 -0.01
CA LYS A 354 -10.96 1.99 -0.49
C LYS A 354 -11.52 0.63 -0.90
N ALA A 355 -12.42 0.06 -0.12
CA ALA A 355 -13.08 -1.22 -0.45
C ALA A 355 -13.95 -1.09 -1.71
N ASN A 356 -14.71 0.01 -1.83
CA ASN A 356 -15.54 0.29 -3.01
C ASN A 356 -14.69 0.55 -4.27
N ALA A 357 -13.59 1.27 -4.15
CA ALA A 357 -12.66 1.51 -5.26
C ALA A 357 -12.04 0.20 -5.77
N MET A 358 -11.66 -0.70 -4.86
CA MET A 358 -11.14 -2.02 -5.22
C MET A 358 -12.21 -2.92 -5.88
N PHE A 359 -13.46 -2.83 -5.43
CA PHE A 359 -14.58 -3.53 -6.03
C PHE A 359 -14.87 -3.00 -7.45
N ASN A 360 -14.93 -1.67 -7.61
CA ASN A 360 -15.16 -1.03 -8.91
C ASN A 360 -14.03 -1.32 -9.91
N TYR A 361 -12.78 -1.34 -9.48
CA TYR A 361 -11.65 -1.71 -10.33
C TYR A 361 -11.79 -3.14 -10.86
N LYS A 362 -12.07 -4.11 -9.99
CA LYS A 362 -12.32 -5.51 -10.42
C LYS A 362 -13.55 -5.63 -11.33
N PHE A 363 -14.57 -4.81 -11.12
CA PHE A 363 -15.77 -4.77 -11.94
C PHE A 363 -15.47 -4.22 -13.34
N ILE A 364 -14.76 -3.08 -13.43
CA ILE A 364 -14.35 -2.45 -14.69
C ILE A 364 -13.39 -3.37 -15.46
N GLU A 365 -12.45 -4.01 -14.79
CA GLU A 365 -11.54 -5.00 -15.39
C GLU A 365 -12.31 -6.19 -15.97
N LYS A 366 -13.30 -6.68 -15.24
CA LYS A 366 -14.19 -7.76 -15.69
C LYS A 366 -15.07 -7.34 -16.88
N GLU A 367 -15.57 -6.12 -16.87
CA GLU A 367 -16.38 -5.54 -17.94
C GLU A 367 -15.55 -5.26 -19.19
N LYS A 368 -14.34 -4.71 -19.05
CA LYS A 368 -13.36 -4.57 -20.14
C LYS A 368 -13.01 -5.91 -20.76
N ASN A 369 -12.77 -6.94 -19.95
CA ASN A 369 -12.49 -8.29 -20.42
C ASN A 369 -13.70 -8.92 -21.12
N ALA A 370 -14.92 -8.64 -20.65
CA ALA A 370 -16.17 -9.10 -21.30
C ALA A 370 -16.42 -8.39 -22.64
N LEU A 371 -16.14 -7.10 -22.74
CA LEU A 371 -16.23 -6.31 -23.99
C LEU A 371 -15.20 -6.76 -25.02
N LEU A 372 -13.97 -7.07 -24.59
CA LEU A 372 -12.93 -7.66 -25.45
C LEU A 372 -13.32 -9.04 -25.98
N GLN A 373 -14.07 -9.83 -25.21
CA GLN A 373 -14.63 -11.11 -25.64
C GLN A 373 -15.83 -10.97 -26.58
N SER A 374 -16.59 -9.87 -26.52
CA SER A 374 -17.80 -9.65 -27.31
C SER A 374 -17.57 -9.00 -28.68
N SER A 375 -16.38 -8.42 -28.90
CA SER A 375 -16.04 -7.80 -30.18
C SER A 375 -15.81 -8.87 -31.26
N ASN A 376 -16.58 -8.76 -32.34
CA ASN A 376 -16.69 -9.70 -33.46
C ASN A 376 -15.38 -9.87 -34.26
N ILE A 377 -14.32 -10.39 -33.63
CA ILE A 377 -13.05 -10.75 -34.29
C ILE A 377 -13.12 -12.20 -34.81
N LYS A 378 -14.26 -12.90 -34.64
CA LYS A 378 -14.42 -14.34 -35.00
C LYS A 378 -14.19 -14.65 -36.48
N GLY A 379 -14.32 -13.70 -37.39
CA GLY A 379 -14.11 -13.92 -38.85
C GLY A 379 -12.66 -13.90 -39.33
N TRP A 380 -11.78 -13.21 -38.62
CA TRP A 380 -10.36 -13.06 -38.99
C TRP A 380 -9.42 -14.08 -38.31
N ILE A 381 -9.93 -14.74 -37.27
CA ILE A 381 -9.15 -15.65 -36.42
C ILE A 381 -8.90 -17.01 -37.09
N ALA A 382 -9.78 -17.44 -37.99
CA ALA A 382 -9.65 -18.79 -38.61
C ALA A 382 -8.45 -18.91 -39.57
N GLY A 383 -8.05 -17.84 -40.27
CA GLY A 383 -6.93 -17.85 -41.22
C GLY A 383 -5.55 -17.56 -40.59
N THR A 384 -5.53 -16.79 -39.51
CA THR A 384 -4.28 -16.39 -38.83
C THR A 384 -4.04 -17.14 -37.52
N SER A 385 -5.00 -17.98 -37.10
CA SER A 385 -4.99 -18.63 -35.78
C SER A 385 -3.80 -19.58 -35.57
N LEU A 386 -3.37 -20.30 -36.60
CA LEU A 386 -2.24 -21.24 -36.46
C LEU A 386 -0.91 -20.47 -36.29
N PHE A 387 -0.72 -19.38 -37.03
CA PHE A 387 0.49 -18.56 -36.93
C PHE A 387 0.54 -17.79 -35.61
N VAL A 388 -0.59 -17.16 -35.21
CA VAL A 388 -0.72 -16.46 -33.93
C VAL A 388 -0.61 -17.45 -32.76
N ALA A 389 -1.19 -18.66 -32.90
CA ALA A 389 -1.09 -19.69 -31.86
C ALA A 389 0.38 -20.17 -31.69
N VAL A 390 1.13 -20.35 -32.78
CA VAL A 390 2.54 -20.76 -32.71
C VAL A 390 3.41 -19.64 -32.13
N VAL A 391 3.17 -18.37 -32.53
CA VAL A 391 3.89 -17.22 -31.98
C VAL A 391 3.52 -17.00 -30.51
N ALA A 392 2.24 -17.09 -30.16
CA ALA A 392 1.78 -17.01 -28.78
C ALA A 392 2.31 -18.17 -27.92
N PHE A 393 2.42 -19.38 -28.50
CA PHE A 393 3.00 -20.52 -27.78
C PHE A 393 4.50 -20.34 -27.54
N LEU A 394 5.23 -19.80 -28.51
CA LEU A 394 6.64 -19.42 -28.34
C LEU A 394 6.81 -18.29 -27.33
N LEU A 395 5.95 -17.29 -27.38
CA LEU A 395 5.97 -16.18 -26.42
C LEU A 395 5.57 -16.65 -25.01
N LEU A 396 4.56 -17.53 -24.90
CA LEU A 396 4.19 -18.16 -23.64
C LEU A 396 5.30 -19.10 -23.12
N TYR A 397 5.99 -19.81 -24.00
CA TYR A 397 7.14 -20.63 -23.61
C TYR A 397 8.31 -19.77 -23.12
N VAL A 398 8.63 -18.68 -23.83
CA VAL A 398 9.65 -17.70 -23.40
C VAL A 398 9.22 -16.98 -22.12
N TYR A 399 7.95 -16.58 -22.00
CA TYR A 399 7.39 -16.00 -20.80
C TYR A 399 7.40 -17.00 -19.63
N TRP A 400 6.97 -18.23 -19.82
CA TRP A 400 7.00 -19.30 -18.81
C TRP A 400 8.43 -19.61 -18.38
N TYR A 401 9.37 -19.70 -19.35
CA TYR A 401 10.80 -19.91 -19.06
C TYR A 401 11.40 -18.73 -18.26
N ARG A 402 11.10 -17.49 -18.66
CA ARG A 402 11.53 -16.29 -17.93
C ARG A 402 10.85 -16.16 -16.57
N ASN A 403 9.56 -16.45 -16.47
CA ASN A 403 8.82 -16.40 -15.22
C ASN A 403 9.26 -17.50 -14.25
N ARG A 404 9.53 -18.71 -14.77
CA ARG A 404 10.12 -19.80 -13.96
C ARG A 404 11.54 -19.46 -13.46
N LYS A 405 12.32 -18.75 -14.30
CA LYS A 405 13.64 -18.23 -13.90
C LYS A 405 13.52 -17.09 -12.89
N ARG A 406 12.48 -16.23 -12.99
CA ARG A 406 12.17 -15.17 -12.02
C ARG A 406 11.65 -15.74 -10.70
N GLN A 407 10.77 -16.72 -10.76
CA GLN A 407 10.27 -17.40 -9.56
C GLN A 407 11.42 -18.11 -8.81
N ARG A 408 12.30 -18.81 -9.52
CA ARG A 408 13.49 -19.40 -8.89
C ARG A 408 14.40 -18.35 -8.23
N LYS A 409 14.60 -17.19 -8.89
CA LYS A 409 15.36 -16.10 -8.29
C LYS A 409 14.62 -15.46 -7.09
N LEU A 410 13.29 -15.38 -7.16
CA LEU A 410 12.48 -14.89 -6.04
C LEU A 410 12.53 -15.87 -4.85
N ASP A 411 12.42 -17.16 -5.13
CA ASP A 411 12.54 -18.22 -4.14
C ASP A 411 13.95 -18.24 -3.53
N GLU A 412 15.01 -18.08 -4.34
CA GLU A 412 16.39 -17.94 -3.88
C GLU A 412 16.57 -16.69 -3.01
N MET A 413 15.99 -15.54 -3.39
CA MET A 413 16.01 -14.32 -2.55
C MET A 413 15.20 -14.48 -1.26
N LEU A 414 14.05 -15.13 -1.31
CA LEU A 414 13.26 -15.43 -0.11
C LEU A 414 14.00 -16.37 0.85
N ILE A 415 14.68 -17.38 0.30
CA ILE A 415 15.53 -18.30 1.09
C ILE A 415 16.72 -17.52 1.68
N ASP A 416 17.37 -16.65 0.91
CA ASP A 416 18.51 -15.83 1.39
C ASP A 416 18.07 -14.83 2.47
N ILE A 417 16.91 -14.16 2.29
CA ILE A 417 16.32 -13.28 3.30
C ILE A 417 15.98 -14.08 4.58
N ARG A 418 15.41 -15.27 4.42
CA ARG A 418 15.06 -16.13 5.54
C ARG A 418 16.31 -16.59 6.29
N SER A 419 17.35 -17.04 5.57
CA SER A 419 18.62 -17.45 6.17
C SER A 419 19.34 -16.29 6.87
N ARG A 420 19.31 -15.07 6.29
CA ARG A 420 19.86 -13.86 6.94
C ARG A 420 19.09 -13.50 8.20
N ASN A 421 17.76 -13.56 8.15
CA ASN A 421 16.93 -13.30 9.33
C ASN A 421 17.16 -14.35 10.42
N GLU A 422 17.30 -15.63 10.07
CA GLU A 422 17.66 -16.71 11.01
C GLU A 422 19.05 -16.48 11.60
N HIS A 423 20.03 -16.07 10.76
CA HIS A 423 21.39 -15.77 11.23
C HIS A 423 21.43 -14.56 12.18
N VAL A 424 20.67 -13.51 11.87
CA VAL A 424 20.55 -12.32 12.74
C VAL A 424 19.86 -12.68 14.06
N LEU A 425 18.81 -13.51 14.01
CA LEU A 425 18.13 -14.00 15.21
C LEU A 425 19.06 -14.87 16.08
N GLU A 426 19.87 -15.72 15.44
CA GLU A 426 20.82 -16.59 16.16
C GLU A 426 21.99 -15.78 16.74
N GLN A 427 22.45 -14.75 16.02
CA GLN A 427 23.45 -13.83 16.52
C GLN A 427 22.92 -13.04 17.71
N LYS A 428 21.68 -12.55 17.66
CA LYS A 428 21.02 -11.87 18.78
C LYS A 428 20.76 -12.78 19.96
N ARG A 429 20.46 -14.06 19.74
CA ARG A 429 20.36 -15.06 20.81
C ARG A 429 21.70 -15.28 21.50
N LYS A 430 22.79 -15.38 20.73
CA LYS A 430 24.15 -15.54 21.31
C LYS A 430 24.59 -14.30 22.08
N GLU A 431 24.31 -13.08 21.56
CA GLU A 431 24.57 -11.84 22.28
C GLU A 431 23.82 -11.79 23.63
N LEU A 432 22.54 -12.20 23.64
CA LEU A 432 21.71 -12.28 24.84
C LEU A 432 22.25 -13.36 25.84
N GLU A 433 22.73 -14.48 25.31
CA GLU A 433 23.29 -15.54 26.13
C GLU A 433 24.64 -15.15 26.74
N ASP A 434 25.47 -14.38 26.01
CA ASP A 434 26.72 -13.82 26.52
C ASP A 434 26.47 -12.71 27.56
N ILE A 435 25.45 -11.89 27.37
CA ILE A 435 25.02 -10.89 28.36
C ILE A 435 24.51 -11.60 29.62
N ARG A 436 23.74 -12.69 29.47
CA ARG A 436 23.23 -13.51 30.57
C ARG A 436 24.37 -14.13 31.37
N LYS A 437 25.38 -14.69 30.68
CA LYS A 437 26.59 -15.25 31.33
C LYS A 437 27.41 -14.18 32.06
N LYS A 438 27.50 -12.94 31.52
CA LYS A 438 28.15 -11.80 32.17
C LYS A 438 27.35 -11.31 33.39
N LEU A 439 26.03 -11.37 33.35
CA LEU A 439 25.14 -11.04 34.48
C LEU A 439 25.27 -12.02 35.65
N ASP A 440 25.47 -13.32 35.34
CA ASP A 440 25.64 -14.35 36.36
C ASP A 440 27.01 -14.27 37.11
N VAL A 441 27.97 -13.54 36.53
CA VAL A 441 29.32 -13.36 37.07
C VAL A 441 29.48 -12.05 37.89
N MET A 442 28.59 -11.07 37.74
CA MET A 442 28.69 -9.75 38.40
C MET A 442 27.55 -9.54 39.40
N SER A 443 27.87 -9.74 40.69
CA SER A 443 26.84 -9.78 41.75
C SER A 443 26.45 -8.46 42.40
N ASP A 444 27.02 -7.28 42.08
CA ASP A 444 26.84 -6.06 42.88
C ASP A 444 26.36 -4.77 42.14
N GLU A 445 26.06 -4.82 40.83
CA GLU A 445 25.46 -3.64 40.11
C GLU A 445 24.17 -4.03 39.36
N LYS A 446 23.25 -4.63 40.08
CA LYS A 446 22.15 -5.43 39.51
C LYS A 446 20.91 -4.66 39.01
N SER A 447 20.68 -3.39 39.31
CA SER A 447 19.36 -2.81 39.06
C SER A 447 19.16 -2.29 37.64
N ASP A 448 20.12 -1.59 37.05
CA ASP A 448 19.95 -0.95 35.75
C ASP A 448 20.13 -1.89 34.56
N ILE A 449 21.05 -2.84 34.66
CA ILE A 449 21.32 -3.82 33.61
C ILE A 449 20.20 -4.87 33.55
N GLN A 450 19.63 -5.24 34.70
CA GLN A 450 18.49 -6.17 34.76
C GLN A 450 17.22 -5.56 34.18
N GLN A 451 17.04 -4.25 34.33
CA GLN A 451 15.93 -3.50 33.71
C GLN A 451 16.09 -3.36 32.19
N GLN A 452 17.32 -3.16 31.71
CA GLN A 452 17.63 -3.15 30.27
C GLN A 452 17.47 -4.54 29.64
N TYR A 453 17.85 -5.60 30.34
CA TYR A 453 17.68 -6.97 29.87
C TYR A 453 16.19 -7.35 29.77
N GLN A 454 15.40 -7.06 30.81
CA GLN A 454 13.95 -7.29 30.76
C GLN A 454 13.26 -6.47 29.65
N GLN A 455 13.72 -5.25 29.39
CA GLN A 455 13.19 -4.40 28.33
C GLN A 455 13.52 -4.95 26.92
N GLN A 456 14.73 -5.49 26.73
CA GLN A 456 15.14 -6.13 25.48
C GLN A 456 14.46 -7.49 25.26
N GLU A 457 14.28 -8.28 26.33
CA GLU A 457 13.56 -9.55 26.28
C GLU A 457 12.07 -9.32 25.92
N MET A 458 11.44 -8.32 26.52
CA MET A 458 10.05 -7.92 26.20
C MET A 458 9.93 -7.36 24.77
N GLN A 459 10.97 -6.70 24.26
CA GLN A 459 11.00 -6.21 22.86
C GLN A 459 11.17 -7.37 21.87
N LEU A 460 12.00 -8.36 22.21
CA LEU A 460 12.19 -9.57 21.39
C LEU A 460 10.91 -10.41 21.37
N GLU A 461 10.24 -10.55 22.51
CA GLU A 461 8.97 -11.27 22.63
C GLU A 461 7.86 -10.60 21.80
N LYS A 462 7.76 -9.26 21.86
CA LYS A 462 6.84 -8.47 21.00
C LYS A 462 7.18 -8.58 19.50
N LEU A 463 8.46 -8.70 19.16
CA LEU A 463 8.89 -8.89 17.77
C LEU A 463 8.56 -10.31 17.28
N LEU A 464 8.70 -11.32 18.12
CA LEU A 464 8.30 -12.69 17.83
C LEU A 464 6.79 -12.82 17.69
N GLU A 465 6.03 -12.20 18.59
CA GLU A 465 4.56 -12.17 18.54
C GLU A 465 4.06 -11.43 17.30
N LYS A 466 4.70 -10.31 16.93
CA LYS A 466 4.39 -9.56 15.71
C LYS A 466 4.74 -10.35 14.44
N ASN A 467 5.81 -11.12 14.46
CA ASN A 467 6.22 -11.99 13.34
C ASN A 467 5.29 -13.21 13.21
N GLU A 468 4.79 -13.75 14.30
CA GLU A 468 3.73 -14.78 14.31
C GLU A 468 2.39 -14.21 13.80
N LEU A 469 2.05 -12.98 14.19
CA LEU A 469 0.85 -12.28 13.69
C LEU A 469 0.95 -12.01 12.18
N LEU A 470 2.12 -11.58 11.69
CA LEU A 470 2.38 -11.36 10.27
C LEU A 470 2.28 -12.67 9.45
N ASN A 471 2.76 -13.77 9.99
CA ASN A 471 2.59 -15.09 9.37
C ASN A 471 1.12 -15.55 9.34
N LYS A 472 0.32 -15.21 10.35
CA LYS A 472 -1.14 -15.45 10.37
C LYS A 472 -1.92 -14.54 9.42
N VAL A 473 -1.51 -13.29 9.24
CA VAL A 473 -2.13 -12.32 8.33
C VAL A 473 -1.85 -12.66 6.85
N SER A 474 -0.77 -13.38 6.55
CA SER A 474 -0.47 -13.83 5.19
C SER A 474 -1.29 -15.04 4.73
N MET A 475 -2.01 -15.70 5.62
CA MET A 475 -2.96 -16.74 5.24
C MET A 475 -4.25 -16.09 4.69
N SER A 476 -4.78 -16.59 3.57
CA SER A 476 -6.08 -16.14 3.08
C SER A 476 -7.14 -16.35 4.16
N ALA A 477 -8.15 -15.48 4.21
CA ALA A 477 -9.25 -15.61 5.17
C ALA A 477 -9.90 -17.00 5.13
N GLU A 478 -9.94 -17.62 3.96
CA GLU A 478 -10.40 -19.00 3.78
C GLU A 478 -9.49 -20.02 4.46
N ALA A 479 -8.18 -19.85 4.36
CA ALA A 479 -7.22 -20.74 5.01
C ALA A 479 -7.31 -20.61 6.55
N LEU A 480 -7.49 -19.38 7.06
CA LEU A 480 -7.75 -19.13 8.47
C LEU A 480 -9.03 -19.81 8.96
N LEU A 481 -10.12 -19.72 8.15
CA LEU A 481 -11.38 -20.38 8.47
C LEU A 481 -11.23 -21.90 8.48
N MET A 482 -10.57 -22.47 7.47
CA MET A 482 -10.36 -23.92 7.36
C MET A 482 -9.54 -24.50 8.51
N ASP A 483 -8.68 -23.68 9.13
CA ASP A 483 -7.86 -24.12 10.27
C ASP A 483 -8.62 -24.05 11.62
N THR A 484 -9.76 -23.38 11.68
CA THR A 484 -10.55 -23.24 12.92
C THR A 484 -11.13 -24.58 13.39
N PRO A 485 -11.19 -24.79 14.73
CA PRO A 485 -11.78 -26.00 15.30
C PRO A 485 -13.24 -26.22 14.89
N ILE A 486 -14.05 -25.14 14.82
CA ILE A 486 -15.44 -25.22 14.43
C ILE A 486 -15.60 -25.69 12.98
N TYR A 487 -14.83 -25.16 12.04
CA TYR A 487 -14.88 -25.57 10.63
C TYR A 487 -14.48 -27.02 10.46
N LYS A 488 -13.38 -27.46 11.11
CA LYS A 488 -12.90 -28.85 11.07
C LYS A 488 -13.94 -29.80 11.65
N ASN A 489 -14.58 -29.43 12.76
CA ASN A 489 -15.66 -30.20 13.38
C ASN A 489 -16.86 -30.34 12.45
N LEU A 490 -17.35 -29.25 11.86
CA LEU A 490 -18.48 -29.28 10.94
C LEU A 490 -18.20 -30.11 9.69
N LYS A 491 -17.00 -30.03 9.13
CA LYS A 491 -16.56 -30.88 8.00
C LYS A 491 -16.48 -32.37 8.41
N CYS A 492 -16.02 -32.65 9.62
CA CYS A 492 -16.00 -34.01 10.17
C CYS A 492 -17.42 -34.58 10.34
N ILE A 493 -18.37 -33.79 10.88
CA ILE A 493 -19.77 -34.14 11.03
C ILE A 493 -20.37 -34.47 9.65
N CYS A 494 -20.13 -33.64 8.62
CA CYS A 494 -20.61 -33.87 7.27
C CYS A 494 -20.05 -35.17 6.65
N ARG A 495 -18.76 -35.47 6.87
CA ARG A 495 -18.09 -36.68 6.34
C ARG A 495 -18.57 -37.96 7.00
N ASN A 496 -18.67 -37.94 8.32
CA ASN A 496 -18.96 -39.14 9.12
C ASN A 496 -20.45 -39.37 9.34
N LYS A 497 -21.33 -38.52 8.79
CA LYS A 497 -22.78 -38.52 9.00
C LYS A 497 -23.18 -38.66 10.48
N GLY A 498 -22.42 -37.96 11.35
CA GLY A 498 -22.68 -37.89 12.79
C GLY A 498 -23.92 -37.04 13.12
N LYS A 499 -24.34 -37.01 14.38
CA LYS A 499 -25.45 -36.12 14.80
C LYS A 499 -25.07 -34.65 14.51
N ALA A 500 -25.95 -33.96 13.77
CA ALA A 500 -25.74 -32.55 13.44
C ALA A 500 -26.05 -31.68 14.67
N ASP A 501 -25.05 -31.49 15.54
CA ASP A 501 -25.09 -30.55 16.65
C ASP A 501 -24.12 -29.40 16.31
N VAL A 502 -24.70 -28.27 15.89
CA VAL A 502 -23.94 -27.12 15.39
C VAL A 502 -23.97 -26.02 16.43
N ASP A 503 -22.81 -25.63 16.93
CA ASP A 503 -22.67 -24.42 17.74
C ASP A 503 -22.73 -23.18 16.83
N TRP A 504 -23.93 -22.66 16.64
CA TRP A 504 -24.19 -21.50 15.77
C TRP A 504 -23.53 -20.23 16.26
N SER A 505 -23.46 -20.03 17.57
CA SER A 505 -22.82 -18.85 18.16
C SER A 505 -21.31 -18.86 17.88
N MET A 506 -20.66 -20.00 18.09
CA MET A 506 -19.23 -20.13 17.82
C MET A 506 -18.91 -20.00 16.32
N LEU A 507 -19.78 -20.50 15.43
CA LEU A 507 -19.61 -20.32 13.98
C LEU A 507 -19.76 -18.85 13.58
N GLU A 508 -20.76 -18.16 14.12
CA GLU A 508 -21.01 -16.74 13.87
C GLU A 508 -19.83 -15.87 14.34
N ASP A 509 -19.38 -16.05 15.57
CA ASP A 509 -18.24 -15.31 16.14
C ASP A 509 -16.96 -15.57 15.34
N THR A 510 -16.73 -16.81 14.91
CA THR A 510 -15.59 -17.17 14.09
C THR A 510 -15.64 -16.48 12.73
N LEU A 511 -16.79 -16.47 12.07
CA LEU A 511 -16.96 -15.79 10.78
C LEU A 511 -16.84 -14.27 10.91
N TYR A 512 -17.36 -13.68 11.97
CA TYR A 512 -17.23 -12.24 12.20
C TYR A 512 -15.82 -11.82 12.56
N GLY A 513 -15.05 -12.69 13.21
CA GLY A 513 -13.64 -12.46 13.50
C GLY A 513 -12.76 -12.52 12.24
N ILE A 514 -13.06 -13.43 11.31
CA ILE A 514 -12.28 -13.64 10.08
C ILE A 514 -12.75 -12.71 8.94
N TYR A 515 -14.06 -12.40 8.89
CA TYR A 515 -14.68 -11.54 7.87
C TYR A 515 -15.39 -10.34 8.54
N PRO A 516 -14.67 -9.28 8.96
CA PRO A 516 -15.27 -8.16 9.69
C PRO A 516 -16.39 -7.43 8.94
N THR A 517 -16.31 -7.42 7.59
CA THR A 517 -17.32 -6.81 6.71
C THR A 517 -18.62 -7.61 6.66
N PHE A 518 -18.54 -8.91 6.88
CA PHE A 518 -19.69 -9.83 6.80
C PHE A 518 -20.79 -9.45 7.83
N ARG A 519 -20.41 -9.10 9.06
CA ARG A 519 -21.35 -8.66 10.08
C ARG A 519 -22.16 -7.45 9.62
N ASN A 520 -21.48 -6.42 9.11
CA ASN A 520 -22.12 -5.20 8.64
C ASN A 520 -22.97 -5.45 7.40
N GLY A 521 -22.52 -6.29 6.48
CA GLY A 521 -23.29 -6.70 5.30
C GLY A 521 -24.56 -7.43 5.64
N MET A 522 -24.54 -8.32 6.63
CA MET A 522 -25.72 -9.06 7.09
C MET A 522 -26.80 -8.18 7.72
N THR A 523 -26.42 -7.08 8.39
CA THR A 523 -27.37 -6.12 8.97
C THR A 523 -28.13 -5.31 7.92
N GLY A 524 -27.58 -5.19 6.69
CA GLY A 524 -28.20 -4.50 5.55
C GLY A 524 -29.40 -5.26 4.92
N PHE A 525 -29.55 -6.54 5.21
CA PHE A 525 -30.66 -7.34 4.67
C PHE A 525 -31.94 -7.26 5.52
N LYS A 526 -33.08 -7.48 4.87
CA LYS A 526 -34.35 -7.61 5.58
C LYS A 526 -34.24 -8.70 6.65
N ARG A 527 -34.84 -8.42 7.84
CA ARG A 527 -34.83 -9.35 8.97
C ARG A 527 -35.25 -10.76 8.53
N MET A 528 -34.32 -11.68 8.61
CA MET A 528 -34.54 -13.07 8.24
C MET A 528 -34.79 -13.95 9.47
N LYS A 529 -35.46 -15.07 9.27
CA LYS A 529 -35.67 -16.06 10.33
C LYS A 529 -34.32 -16.74 10.66
N GLU A 530 -34.16 -17.16 11.89
CA GLU A 530 -32.95 -17.81 12.41
C GLU A 530 -32.40 -18.91 11.51
N GLN A 531 -33.25 -19.82 11.06
CA GLN A 531 -32.85 -20.90 10.14
C GLN A 531 -32.31 -20.41 8.78
N ALA A 532 -32.87 -19.30 8.26
CA ALA A 532 -32.37 -18.70 7.02
C ALA A 532 -31.03 -18.01 7.24
N TYR A 533 -30.83 -17.46 8.41
CA TYR A 533 -29.56 -16.89 8.84
C TYR A 533 -28.46 -17.94 8.96
N HIS A 534 -28.74 -19.09 9.56
CA HIS A 534 -27.83 -20.23 9.62
C HIS A 534 -27.37 -20.71 8.24
N VAL A 535 -28.30 -20.72 7.26
CA VAL A 535 -27.94 -21.03 5.86
C VAL A 535 -26.94 -20.02 5.32
N CYS A 536 -27.09 -18.72 5.62
CA CYS A 536 -26.13 -17.69 5.18
C CYS A 536 -24.75 -17.85 5.84
N LEU A 537 -24.69 -18.21 7.13
CA LEU A 537 -23.42 -18.50 7.81
C LEU A 537 -22.67 -19.65 7.13
N LEU A 538 -23.37 -20.74 6.81
CA LEU A 538 -22.76 -21.91 6.13
C LEU A 538 -22.35 -21.60 4.69
N ILE A 539 -23.11 -20.76 3.95
CA ILE A 539 -22.71 -20.30 2.62
C ILE A 539 -21.41 -19.48 2.72
N LYS A 540 -21.32 -18.56 3.68
CA LYS A 540 -20.10 -17.76 3.91
C LYS A 540 -18.91 -18.64 4.29
N ALA A 541 -19.16 -19.68 5.06
CA ALA A 541 -18.16 -20.67 5.43
C ALA A 541 -17.77 -21.64 4.28
N GLY A 542 -18.37 -21.54 3.10
CA GLY A 542 -17.99 -22.33 1.94
C GLY A 542 -18.55 -23.76 1.89
N PHE A 543 -19.60 -24.05 2.66
CA PHE A 543 -20.28 -25.35 2.60
C PHE A 543 -21.15 -25.46 1.35
N ASN A 544 -21.23 -26.66 0.75
CA ASN A 544 -22.10 -26.94 -0.39
C ASN A 544 -23.53 -27.20 0.05
N VAL A 545 -24.47 -27.26 -0.91
CA VAL A 545 -25.91 -27.40 -0.63
C VAL A 545 -26.23 -28.66 0.17
N GLN A 546 -25.60 -29.78 -0.13
CA GLN A 546 -25.80 -31.06 0.57
C GLN A 546 -25.29 -30.98 2.01
N GLU A 547 -24.11 -30.37 2.21
CA GLU A 547 -23.55 -30.15 3.55
C GLU A 547 -24.44 -29.21 4.38
N ILE A 548 -24.94 -28.13 3.75
CA ILE A 548 -25.86 -27.18 4.40
C ILE A 548 -27.17 -27.86 4.77
N GLY A 549 -27.73 -28.65 3.86
CA GLY A 549 -28.92 -29.46 4.11
C GLY A 549 -28.73 -30.39 5.31
N TYR A 550 -27.60 -31.08 5.34
CA TYR A 550 -27.24 -31.97 6.44
C TYR A 550 -27.13 -31.26 7.79
N LEU A 551 -26.36 -30.17 7.86
CA LEU A 551 -26.11 -29.42 9.09
C LEU A 551 -27.36 -28.68 9.60
N THR A 552 -28.28 -28.30 8.72
CA THR A 552 -29.54 -27.65 9.06
C THR A 552 -30.73 -28.60 9.17
N MET A 553 -30.52 -29.91 8.98
CA MET A 553 -31.57 -30.97 8.91
C MET A 553 -32.68 -30.64 7.92
N LYS A 554 -32.32 -30.20 6.71
CA LYS A 554 -33.21 -29.81 5.62
C LYS A 554 -32.86 -30.57 4.32
N THR A 555 -33.85 -30.72 3.46
CA THR A 555 -33.59 -31.24 2.09
C THR A 555 -32.92 -30.18 1.21
N ASP A 556 -32.21 -30.60 0.18
CA ASP A 556 -31.55 -29.71 -0.77
C ASP A 556 -32.55 -28.77 -1.46
N GLU A 557 -33.79 -29.26 -1.74
CA GLU A 557 -34.86 -28.43 -2.28
C GLU A 557 -35.31 -27.34 -1.30
N ALA A 558 -35.38 -27.66 -0.01
CA ALA A 558 -35.74 -26.68 1.04
C ALA A 558 -34.68 -25.59 1.20
N ILE A 559 -33.39 -25.96 1.11
CA ILE A 559 -32.28 -25.01 1.11
C ILE A 559 -32.33 -24.11 -0.14
N ASN A 560 -32.51 -24.72 -1.33
CA ASN A 560 -32.61 -23.94 -2.57
C ASN A 560 -33.84 -23.02 -2.59
N SER A 561 -34.97 -23.44 -2.03
CA SER A 561 -36.17 -22.62 -1.88
C SER A 561 -35.91 -21.43 -0.91
N THR A 562 -35.18 -21.68 0.17
CA THR A 562 -34.80 -20.62 1.15
C THR A 562 -33.91 -19.56 0.47
N ARG A 563 -32.90 -19.96 -0.29
CA ARG A 563 -31.97 -19.08 -1.01
C ARG A 563 -32.71 -18.23 -2.06
N ARG A 564 -33.64 -18.83 -2.85
CA ARG A 564 -34.48 -18.07 -3.80
C ARG A 564 -35.32 -17.01 -3.10
N ARG A 565 -36.00 -17.39 -2.01
CA ARG A 565 -36.84 -16.45 -1.23
C ARG A 565 -36.06 -15.33 -0.61
N LEU A 566 -34.84 -15.59 -0.13
CA LEU A 566 -33.96 -14.56 0.43
C LEU A 566 -33.52 -13.57 -0.67
N TYR A 567 -33.17 -14.08 -1.86
CA TYR A 567 -32.83 -13.23 -2.98
C TYR A 567 -34.01 -12.36 -3.43
N GLU A 568 -35.19 -12.97 -3.64
CA GLU A 568 -36.41 -12.26 -4.04
C GLU A 568 -36.85 -11.20 -3.00
N ALA A 569 -36.77 -11.54 -1.72
CA ALA A 569 -37.14 -10.62 -0.63
C ALA A 569 -36.23 -9.37 -0.56
N ASN A 570 -34.96 -9.50 -0.90
CA ASN A 570 -34.01 -8.42 -0.78
C ASN A 570 -33.80 -7.62 -2.07
N PHE A 571 -33.98 -8.27 -3.24
CA PHE A 571 -33.74 -7.61 -4.54
C PHE A 571 -35.02 -7.41 -5.38
N GLY A 572 -36.17 -7.88 -4.90
CA GLY A 572 -37.46 -7.66 -5.56
C GLY A 572 -37.67 -8.39 -6.91
N LYS A 573 -36.76 -9.30 -7.28
CA LYS A 573 -36.79 -10.06 -8.53
C LYS A 573 -36.48 -11.54 -8.29
N LYS A 574 -37.07 -12.43 -9.12
CA LYS A 574 -36.74 -13.85 -9.07
C LYS A 574 -35.28 -14.07 -9.49
N GLY A 575 -34.57 -14.91 -8.75
CA GLY A 575 -33.16 -15.24 -9.01
C GLY A 575 -32.88 -16.74 -8.83
N LYS A 576 -31.72 -17.17 -9.30
CA LYS A 576 -31.22 -18.53 -9.06
C LYS A 576 -30.66 -18.64 -7.63
N PRO A 577 -30.69 -19.83 -6.99
CA PRO A 577 -30.07 -19.98 -5.66
C PRO A 577 -28.60 -19.57 -5.59
N SER A 578 -27.84 -19.81 -6.66
CA SER A 578 -26.43 -19.42 -6.75
C SER A 578 -26.20 -17.92 -6.67
N GLU A 579 -27.13 -17.10 -7.17
CA GLU A 579 -27.01 -15.63 -7.09
C GLU A 579 -27.08 -15.13 -5.63
N TRP A 580 -27.82 -15.82 -4.77
CA TRP A 580 -27.80 -15.56 -3.35
C TRP A 580 -26.47 -15.94 -2.70
N ASP A 581 -25.89 -17.08 -3.11
CA ASP A 581 -24.58 -17.50 -2.61
C ASP A 581 -23.49 -16.51 -2.97
N ASP A 582 -23.52 -16.00 -4.21
CA ASP A 582 -22.55 -14.99 -4.68
C ASP A 582 -22.65 -13.70 -3.85
N VAL A 583 -23.88 -13.27 -3.53
CA VAL A 583 -24.11 -12.12 -2.64
C VAL A 583 -23.52 -12.38 -1.25
N ILE A 584 -23.82 -13.51 -0.63
CA ILE A 584 -23.35 -13.84 0.73
C ILE A 584 -21.83 -14.01 0.77
N ARG A 585 -21.25 -14.62 -0.24
CA ARG A 585 -19.79 -14.80 -0.32
C ARG A 585 -19.05 -13.49 -0.54
N SER A 586 -19.66 -12.53 -1.23
CA SER A 586 -19.06 -11.22 -1.49
C SER A 586 -19.05 -10.28 -0.28
N LEU A 587 -19.88 -10.51 0.75
CA LEU A 587 -19.85 -9.79 2.02
C LEU A 587 -18.59 -10.12 2.81
#